data_c0485c7029441b6d5e49deb0a67b7d52
#
_entry.id   c0485c7029441b6d5e49deb0a67b7d52
#
_cell.length_a   1.000
_cell.length_b   1.000
_cell.length_c   1.000
_cell.angle_alpha   90.00
_cell.angle_beta   90.00
_cell.angle_gamma   90.00
#
_symmetry.space_group_name_H-M   'P 1'
#
loop_
_entity.id
_entity.type
_entity.pdbx_description
1 polymer ?
#
loop_
_entity_poly.entity_id
_entity_poly.type
_entity_poly.pdbx_seq_one_letter_code
_entity_poly.pdbx_strand_id
1 'polypeptide(L)'
;SSDLIRKDGFKFWGSRTCSDEPLFQFENYTRTAQVLADTLAEAHLWAIDRPLTPTLIRDMIDGIKAKFRELKSAGLIIDGDCWYDESANDKETLKAGKLFIDYDYTPVPPLEDLTLRQRITDRYLANFAASVNS
;
A
#
# COMPACT_ATOMS: atom_id res chain seq x y z
N SER A 1 5.20 -8.64 15.41
CA SER A 1 4.92 -9.55 14.33
C SER A 1 3.44 -9.51 13.95
N SER A 2 3.10 -10.21 12.89
CA SER A 2 1.73 -10.26 12.41
C SER A 2 0.77 -10.86 13.43
N ASP A 3 1.26 -11.77 14.30
CA ASP A 3 0.42 -12.38 15.32
C ASP A 3 -0.06 -11.36 16.35
N LEU A 4 0.80 -10.43 16.71
CA LEU A 4 0.43 -9.37 17.64
C LEU A 4 -0.69 -8.52 17.07
N ILE A 5 -0.60 -8.17 15.80
CA ILE A 5 -1.60 -7.33 15.14
C ILE A 5 -2.94 -8.06 15.09
N ARG A 6 -2.93 -9.35 14.77
CA ARG A 6 -4.16 -10.12 14.71
C ARG A 6 -4.85 -10.22 16.06
N LYS A 7 -4.09 -10.41 17.13
CA LYS A 7 -4.64 -10.51 18.49
C LYS A 7 -5.35 -9.23 18.91
N ASP A 8 -4.87 -8.11 18.42
CA ASP A 8 -5.39 -6.80 18.80
C ASP A 8 -6.51 -6.29 17.90
N GLY A 9 -7.01 -7.14 17.01
CA GLY A 9 -8.14 -6.80 16.17
C GLY A 9 -7.81 -6.39 14.76
N PHE A 10 -6.55 -6.13 14.46
CA PHE A 10 -6.10 -5.92 13.09
C PHE A 10 -5.70 -7.25 12.48
N LYS A 11 -6.08 -7.46 11.23
CA LYS A 11 -5.71 -8.66 10.49
C LYS A 11 -4.82 -8.28 9.32
N PHE A 12 -3.69 -8.92 9.23
CA PHE A 12 -2.68 -8.60 8.22
C PHE A 12 -2.94 -9.43 6.95
N TRP A 13 -4.07 -9.16 6.31
CA TRP A 13 -4.53 -9.94 5.17
C TRP A 13 -3.64 -9.76 3.95
N GLY A 14 -3.14 -8.53 3.73
CA GLY A 14 -2.31 -8.25 2.57
C GLY A 14 -1.05 -9.07 2.53
N SER A 15 -0.38 -9.25 3.67
CA SER A 15 0.84 -10.03 3.73
C SER A 15 0.59 -11.49 3.37
N ARG A 16 -0.55 -12.03 3.80
CA ARG A 16 -0.89 -13.41 3.48
C ARG A 16 -1.12 -13.59 1.99
N THR A 17 -1.83 -12.65 1.36
CA THR A 17 -2.05 -12.71 -0.07
C THR A 17 -0.74 -12.66 -0.83
N CYS A 18 0.15 -11.75 -0.45
CA CYS A 18 1.45 -11.63 -1.10
C CYS A 18 2.29 -12.88 -0.93
N SER A 19 2.25 -13.52 0.23
CA SER A 19 3.06 -14.70 0.49
C SER A 19 2.58 -15.92 -0.28
N ASP A 20 1.31 -15.96 -0.68
CA ASP A 20 0.76 -17.08 -1.43
C ASP A 20 1.08 -17.01 -2.93
N GLU A 21 1.56 -15.86 -3.41
CA GLU A 21 1.88 -15.65 -4.82
C GLU A 21 3.37 -15.78 -5.03
N PRO A 22 3.86 -16.76 -5.84
CA PRO A 22 5.30 -16.88 -6.08
C PRO A 22 5.92 -15.59 -6.63
N LEU A 23 5.16 -14.82 -7.40
CA LEU A 23 5.62 -13.55 -7.96
C LEU A 23 6.03 -12.55 -6.88
N PHE A 24 5.47 -12.65 -5.68
CA PHE A 24 5.68 -11.71 -4.60
C PHE A 24 6.62 -12.21 -3.50
N GLN A 25 7.50 -13.15 -3.81
CA GLN A 25 8.43 -13.71 -2.83
C GLN A 25 9.82 -13.09 -2.89
N PHE A 26 9.95 -11.89 -3.43
CA PHE A 26 11.21 -11.17 -3.50
C PHE A 26 11.44 -10.35 -2.22
N GLU A 27 12.70 -10.07 -1.93
CA GLU A 27 13.09 -9.35 -0.72
C GLU A 27 12.44 -7.98 -0.60
N ASN A 28 12.33 -7.24 -1.71
CA ASN A 28 11.71 -5.92 -1.68
C ASN A 28 10.23 -5.96 -1.32
N TYR A 29 9.53 -7.04 -1.67
CA TYR A 29 8.14 -7.23 -1.26
C TYR A 29 8.06 -7.47 0.25
N THR A 30 8.99 -8.22 0.79
CA THR A 30 9.06 -8.47 2.23
C THR A 30 9.26 -7.18 3.00
N ARG A 31 10.13 -6.31 2.49
CA ARG A 31 10.37 -5.01 3.12
C ARG A 31 9.11 -4.14 3.09
N THR A 32 8.42 -4.10 1.97
CA THR A 32 7.17 -3.34 1.84
C THR A 32 6.14 -3.87 2.84
N ALA A 33 5.99 -5.17 2.94
CA ALA A 33 5.06 -5.78 3.89
C ALA A 33 5.42 -5.41 5.32
N GLN A 34 6.72 -5.37 5.65
CA GLN A 34 7.17 -5.00 6.99
C GLN A 34 6.86 -3.54 7.31
N VAL A 35 7.10 -2.63 6.36
CA VAL A 35 6.78 -1.22 6.54
C VAL A 35 5.28 -1.03 6.77
N LEU A 36 4.44 -1.75 6.01
CA LEU A 36 3.01 -1.69 6.20
C LEU A 36 2.58 -2.25 7.55
N ALA A 37 3.18 -3.35 7.98
CA ALA A 37 2.89 -3.93 9.29
C ALA A 37 3.19 -2.93 10.40
N ASP A 38 4.32 -2.25 10.32
CA ASP A 38 4.71 -1.25 11.31
C ASP A 38 3.74 -0.07 11.32
N THR A 39 3.30 0.36 10.13
CA THR A 39 2.33 1.44 10.00
C THR A 39 0.99 1.06 10.64
N LEU A 40 0.53 -0.16 10.40
CA LEU A 40 -0.73 -0.63 10.95
C LEU A 40 -0.64 -0.80 12.47
N ALA A 41 0.51 -1.24 12.97
CA ALA A 41 0.74 -1.33 14.41
C ALA A 41 0.69 0.04 15.07
N GLU A 42 1.28 1.06 14.44
CA GLU A 42 1.21 2.43 14.94
C GLU A 42 -0.22 2.94 14.96
N ALA A 43 -0.99 2.68 13.90
CA ALA A 43 -2.39 3.07 13.83
C ALA A 43 -3.19 2.40 14.94
N HIS A 44 -2.91 1.12 15.20
CA HIS A 44 -3.57 0.38 16.27
C HIS A 44 -3.27 1.01 17.63
N LEU A 45 -2.00 1.28 17.92
CA LEU A 45 -1.61 1.88 19.19
C LEU A 45 -2.25 3.25 19.38
N TRP A 46 -2.36 4.01 18.31
CA TRP A 46 -3.02 5.32 18.37
C TRP A 46 -4.51 5.19 18.68
N ALA A 47 -5.18 4.19 18.12
CA ALA A 47 -6.64 4.08 18.20
C ALA A 47 -7.13 3.35 19.44
N ILE A 48 -6.29 2.49 20.04
CA ILE A 48 -6.73 1.66 21.17
C ILE A 48 -7.17 2.54 22.33
N ASP A 49 -8.24 2.15 22.99
CA ASP A 49 -8.85 2.86 24.12
C ASP A 49 -9.48 4.22 23.77
N ARG A 50 -9.51 4.61 22.50
CA ARG A 50 -10.26 5.78 22.07
C ARG A 50 -11.71 5.37 21.84
N PRO A 51 -12.67 6.28 22.03
CA PRO A 51 -14.07 5.95 21.75
C PRO A 51 -14.27 5.57 20.29
N LEU A 52 -15.00 4.49 20.07
CA LEU A 52 -15.29 4.00 18.72
C LEU A 52 -16.39 4.85 18.09
N THR A 53 -15.99 5.86 17.37
CA THR A 53 -16.89 6.81 16.72
C THR A 53 -16.64 6.80 15.22
N PRO A 54 -17.62 7.28 14.42
CA PRO A 54 -17.39 7.42 12.98
C PRO A 54 -16.17 8.30 12.65
N THR A 55 -15.94 9.33 13.45
CA THR A 55 -14.78 10.20 13.27
C THR A 55 -13.48 9.44 13.46
N LEU A 56 -13.40 8.61 14.49
CA LEU A 56 -12.21 7.77 14.72
C LEU A 56 -11.94 6.87 13.53
N ILE A 57 -12.98 6.23 13.02
CA ILE A 57 -12.84 5.30 11.87
C ILE A 57 -12.35 6.08 10.65
N ARG A 58 -12.95 7.24 10.36
CA ARG A 58 -12.52 8.05 9.21
C ARG A 58 -11.08 8.52 9.35
N ASP A 59 -10.69 8.93 10.55
CA ASP A 59 -9.32 9.39 10.79
C ASP A 59 -8.32 8.26 10.59
N MET A 60 -8.65 7.06 11.05
CA MET A 60 -7.79 5.90 10.84
C MET A 60 -7.64 5.58 9.35
N ILE A 61 -8.74 5.55 8.62
CA ILE A 61 -8.73 5.24 7.19
C ILE A 61 -7.93 6.31 6.44
N ASP A 62 -8.16 7.57 6.74
CA ASP A 62 -7.45 8.67 6.09
C ASP A 62 -5.95 8.60 6.36
N GLY A 63 -5.56 8.26 7.60
CA GLY A 63 -4.16 8.09 7.95
C GLY A 63 -3.49 6.95 7.19
N ILE A 64 -4.18 5.82 7.06
CA ILE A 64 -3.66 4.68 6.32
C ILE A 64 -3.56 5.00 4.83
N LYS A 65 -4.57 5.66 4.27
CA LYS A 65 -4.52 6.10 2.86
C LYS A 65 -3.37 7.06 2.60
N ALA A 66 -3.12 7.98 3.55
CA ALA A 66 -1.99 8.90 3.42
C ALA A 66 -0.67 8.15 3.39
N LYS A 67 -0.55 7.08 4.20
CA LYS A 67 0.65 6.25 4.19
C LYS A 67 0.82 5.52 2.88
N PHE A 68 -0.26 5.01 2.30
CA PHE A 68 -0.19 4.38 0.99
C PHE A 68 0.27 5.36 -0.09
N ARG A 69 -0.20 6.61 -0.05
CA ARG A 69 0.27 7.64 -0.98
C ARG A 69 1.76 7.90 -0.82
N GLU A 70 2.22 7.93 0.43
CA GLU A 70 3.65 8.12 0.74
C GLU A 70 4.48 6.97 0.19
N LEU A 71 4.03 5.72 0.40
CA LEU A 71 4.73 4.54 -0.11
C LEU A 71 4.74 4.50 -1.63
N LYS A 72 3.65 4.92 -2.26
CA LYS A 72 3.57 5.02 -3.72
C LYS A 72 4.57 6.05 -4.24
N SER A 73 4.65 7.22 -3.61
CA SER A 73 5.61 8.25 -3.98
C SER A 73 7.05 7.80 -3.79
N ALA A 74 7.30 6.98 -2.78
CA ALA A 74 8.63 6.43 -2.52
C ALA A 74 8.99 5.28 -3.46
N GLY A 75 8.07 4.83 -4.31
CA GLY A 75 8.33 3.77 -5.27
C GLY A 75 8.29 2.37 -4.67
N LEU A 76 7.68 2.18 -3.51
CA LEU A 76 7.60 0.88 -2.85
C LEU A 76 6.36 0.10 -3.24
N ILE A 77 5.28 0.79 -3.58
CA ILE A 77 4.06 0.15 -4.06
C ILE A 77 3.59 0.83 -5.34
N ILE A 78 2.88 0.11 -6.18
CA ILE A 78 2.24 0.68 -7.37
C ILE A 78 1.01 1.46 -6.94
N ASP A 79 0.20 0.88 -6.05
CA ASP A 79 -0.95 1.55 -5.46
C ASP A 79 -1.45 0.72 -4.28
N GLY A 80 -2.31 1.31 -3.48
CA GLY A 80 -2.95 0.64 -2.38
C GLY A 80 -4.15 1.44 -1.91
N ASP A 81 -5.05 0.78 -1.21
CA ASP A 81 -6.25 1.41 -0.69
C ASP A 81 -6.70 0.72 0.59
N CYS A 82 -7.53 1.40 1.36
CA CYS A 82 -8.19 0.80 2.51
C CYS A 82 -9.60 1.33 2.62
N TRP A 83 -10.46 0.56 3.26
CA TRP A 83 -11.88 0.89 3.33
C TRP A 83 -12.54 0.24 4.52
N TYR A 84 -13.72 0.72 4.84
CA TYR A 84 -14.58 0.19 5.88
C TYR A 84 -15.65 -0.68 5.24
N ASP A 85 -15.70 -1.95 5.63
CA ASP A 85 -16.69 -2.89 5.12
C ASP A 85 -17.77 -3.10 6.17
N GLU A 86 -18.98 -2.64 5.87
CA GLU A 86 -20.10 -2.77 6.81
C GLU A 86 -20.42 -4.22 7.15
N SER A 87 -20.23 -5.13 6.20
CA SER A 87 -20.54 -6.54 6.44
C SER A 87 -19.57 -7.18 7.43
N ALA A 88 -18.33 -6.70 7.47
CA ALA A 88 -17.34 -7.18 8.43
C ALA A 88 -17.51 -6.56 9.82
N ASN A 89 -18.16 -5.39 9.89
CA ASN A 89 -18.32 -4.61 11.11
C ASN A 89 -19.79 -4.56 11.51
N ASP A 90 -20.36 -5.70 11.84
CA ASP A 90 -21.75 -5.76 12.23
C ASP A 90 -21.96 -5.19 13.63
N LYS A 91 -23.20 -5.08 14.02
CA LYS A 91 -23.60 -4.50 15.30
C LYS A 91 -22.94 -5.19 16.48
N GLU A 92 -22.91 -6.51 16.46
CA GLU A 92 -22.34 -7.29 17.56
C GLU A 92 -20.82 -7.10 17.65
N THR A 93 -20.15 -7.05 16.51
CA THR A 93 -18.71 -6.79 16.45
C THR A 93 -18.39 -5.43 17.05
N LEU A 94 -19.12 -4.41 16.65
CA LEU A 94 -18.89 -3.06 17.16
C LEU A 94 -19.22 -2.93 18.64
N LYS A 95 -20.27 -3.59 19.10
CA LYS A 95 -20.61 -3.62 20.52
C LYS A 95 -19.51 -4.23 21.37
N ALA A 96 -18.81 -5.22 20.82
CA ALA A 96 -17.69 -5.85 21.49
C ALA A 96 -16.42 -5.00 21.48
N GLY A 97 -16.49 -3.81 20.88
CA GLY A 97 -15.33 -2.93 20.76
C GLY A 97 -14.33 -3.38 19.71
N LYS A 98 -14.79 -4.15 18.74
CA LYS A 98 -13.93 -4.65 17.65
C LYS A 98 -14.19 -3.87 16.37
N LEU A 99 -13.12 -3.63 15.61
CA LEU A 99 -13.19 -2.91 14.35
C LEU A 99 -12.30 -3.61 13.34
N PHE A 100 -12.86 -3.84 12.15
CA PHE A 100 -12.11 -4.41 11.02
C PHE A 100 -11.99 -3.36 9.92
N ILE A 101 -10.78 -3.15 9.45
CA ILE A 101 -10.50 -2.29 8.31
C ILE A 101 -9.76 -3.14 7.29
N ASP A 102 -10.28 -3.15 6.07
CA ASP A 102 -9.67 -3.92 4.99
C ASP A 102 -8.73 -3.04 4.18
N TYR A 103 -7.67 -3.62 3.68
CA TYR A 103 -6.75 -2.92 2.80
C TYR A 103 -6.16 -3.89 1.78
N ASP A 104 -5.73 -3.32 0.67
CA ASP A 104 -4.98 -4.07 -0.34
C ASP A 104 -3.89 -3.17 -0.92
N TYR A 105 -2.92 -3.78 -1.57
CA TYR A 105 -1.87 -3.04 -2.24
C TYR A 105 -1.13 -3.96 -3.21
N THR A 106 -0.46 -3.33 -4.17
CA THR A 106 0.40 -4.04 -5.12
C THR A 106 1.82 -3.51 -4.96
N PRO A 107 2.76 -4.34 -4.53
CA PRO A 107 4.15 -3.90 -4.41
C PRO A 107 4.80 -3.71 -5.77
N VAL A 108 5.82 -2.87 -5.83
CA VAL A 108 6.59 -2.66 -7.05
C VAL A 108 7.54 -3.85 -7.24
N PRO A 109 7.48 -4.54 -8.38
CA PRO A 109 8.39 -5.66 -8.62
C PRO A 109 9.81 -5.18 -8.89
N PRO A 110 10.83 -5.97 -8.56
CA PRO A 110 12.19 -5.64 -8.95
C PRO A 110 12.38 -5.79 -10.45
N LEU A 111 13.31 -5.00 -10.99
CA LEU A 111 13.69 -5.19 -12.39
C LEU A 111 14.64 -6.37 -12.46
N GLU A 112 14.25 -7.44 -13.16
CA GLU A 112 15.06 -8.64 -13.27
C GLU A 112 15.69 -8.82 -14.64
N ASP A 113 15.11 -8.20 -15.67
CA ASP A 113 15.62 -8.31 -17.02
C ASP A 113 15.42 -6.98 -17.73
N LEU A 114 16.50 -6.48 -18.32
CA LEU A 114 16.47 -5.24 -19.07
C LEU A 114 16.92 -5.49 -20.49
N THR A 115 16.06 -5.20 -21.44
CA THR A 115 16.40 -5.25 -22.87
C THR A 115 16.27 -3.85 -23.44
N LEU A 116 17.35 -3.32 -23.98
CA LEU A 116 17.35 -2.01 -24.62
C LEU A 116 17.19 -2.21 -26.12
N ARG A 117 16.17 -1.58 -26.68
CA ARG A 117 15.86 -1.67 -28.11
C ARG A 117 16.31 -0.39 -28.78
N GLN A 118 17.21 -0.53 -29.75
CA GLN A 118 17.74 0.64 -30.47
C GLN A 118 16.89 0.92 -31.71
N ARG A 119 16.58 2.18 -31.90
CA ARG A 119 15.92 2.64 -33.13
C ARG A 119 16.66 3.85 -33.64
N ILE A 120 17.00 3.83 -34.90
CA ILE A 120 17.63 4.96 -35.56
C ILE A 120 16.52 5.73 -36.30
N THR A 121 16.48 7.02 -36.11
CA THR A 121 15.43 7.87 -36.68
C THR A 121 16.02 9.13 -37.26
N ASP A 122 15.39 9.65 -38.29
CA ASP A 122 15.75 10.91 -38.91
C ASP A 122 14.83 12.05 -38.47
N ARG A 123 13.90 11.81 -37.56
CA ARG A 123 12.88 12.80 -37.19
C ARG A 123 13.48 14.11 -36.65
N TYR A 124 14.66 14.04 -36.06
CA TYR A 124 15.31 15.25 -35.50
C TYR A 124 15.96 16.12 -36.54
N LEU A 125 16.11 15.62 -37.78
CA LEU A 125 16.64 16.43 -38.87
C LEU A 125 15.68 17.54 -39.30
N ALA A 126 14.38 17.39 -38.99
CA ALA A 126 13.39 18.40 -39.34
C ALA A 126 13.73 19.79 -38.79
N ASN A 127 14.45 19.85 -37.67
CA ASN A 127 14.81 21.13 -37.04
C ASN A 127 16.24 21.53 -37.30
N PHE A 128 16.95 20.79 -38.15
CA PHE A 128 18.38 21.04 -38.38
C PHE A 128 18.65 22.40 -38.96
N ALA A 129 17.93 22.78 -40.01
CA ALA A 129 18.11 24.07 -40.67
C ALA A 129 17.78 25.22 -39.71
N ALA A 130 16.74 25.08 -38.92
CA ALA A 130 16.37 26.09 -37.94
C ALA A 130 17.46 26.29 -36.90
N SER A 131 18.10 25.20 -36.46
CA SER A 131 19.18 25.25 -35.47
C SER A 131 20.41 25.98 -36.03
N VAL A 132 20.71 25.77 -37.30
CA VAL A 132 21.84 26.43 -37.94
C VAL A 132 21.59 27.94 -38.06
N ASN A 133 20.36 28.36 -38.36
CA ASN A 133 19.99 29.73 -38.55
C ASN A 133 19.73 30.50 -37.26
N SER A 134 19.66 29.83 -36.16
CA SER A 134 19.47 30.48 -34.88
C SER A 134 20.79 30.71 -34.20
#